data_a5b891b4296743f4510265482f422322
#
_entry.id   a5b891b4296743f4510265482f422322
#
_cell.length_a   1.000
_cell.length_b   1.000
_cell.length_c   1.000
_cell.angle_alpha   90.00
_cell.angle_beta   90.00
_cell.angle_gamma   90.00
#
_symmetry.space_group_name_H-M   'P 1'
#
loop_
_entity.id
_entity.type
_entity.pdbx_description
1 polymer ?
#
loop_
_entity_poly.entity_id
_entity_poly.type
_entity_poly.pdbx_seq_one_letter_code
_entity_poly.pdbx_strand_id
1 'polypeptide(L)'
;DKNGVSLFASWHSRYAPAVEAARAFLASAKLTSAAINWKEDVRRWHPNQEWIWEPGGFGVFDPGINALSIATHILPPMFITSAELDFPENRAAPVAAHVAFRTSTSLPVTMELDWLQTGPQSWDILAETDKGKMVLSGGGAKLAVDGKVIHDEPEAEYPMLYKRFAEIVRTGTSDVDLAPLQHVADAFMLGKRNVV
;
A
#
# COMPACT_ATOMS: atom_id res chain seq x y z
N ASP A 1 -9.34 5.34 -25.41
CA ASP A 1 -9.08 6.40 -26.39
C ASP A 1 -10.05 6.41 -27.56
N LYS A 2 -10.57 5.24 -28.03
CA LYS A 2 -11.53 5.18 -29.13
C LYS A 2 -12.86 5.89 -28.84
N ASN A 3 -13.26 5.98 -27.57
CA ASN A 3 -14.54 6.55 -27.17
C ASN A 3 -14.43 7.96 -26.58
N GLY A 4 -13.22 8.55 -26.54
CA GLY A 4 -12.99 9.88 -25.97
C GLY A 4 -13.30 9.97 -24.46
N VAL A 5 -13.17 8.85 -23.72
CA VAL A 5 -13.40 8.78 -22.27
C VAL A 5 -12.08 8.75 -21.50
N SER A 6 -12.10 9.27 -20.28
CA SER A 6 -10.98 9.17 -19.34
C SER A 6 -11.10 7.92 -18.49
N LEU A 7 -9.95 7.32 -18.16
CA LEU A 7 -9.85 6.21 -17.20
C LEU A 7 -8.99 6.65 -16.03
N PHE A 8 -9.44 6.37 -14.80
CA PHE A 8 -8.72 6.70 -13.57
C PHE A 8 -8.64 5.49 -12.66
N ALA A 9 -7.40 5.07 -12.34
CA ALA A 9 -7.14 4.09 -11.30
C ALA A 9 -7.11 4.81 -9.94
N SER A 10 -8.22 4.73 -9.20
CA SER A 10 -8.50 5.54 -8.02
C SER A 10 -7.84 4.98 -6.74
N TRP A 11 -6.52 4.96 -6.68
CA TRP A 11 -5.76 4.58 -5.49
C TRP A 11 -5.90 5.65 -4.40
N HIS A 12 -6.99 5.59 -3.61
CA HIS A 12 -7.37 6.66 -2.69
C HIS A 12 -6.30 6.95 -1.63
N SER A 13 -5.67 5.93 -1.04
CA SER A 13 -4.67 6.10 0.02
C SER A 13 -3.40 6.84 -0.45
N ARG A 14 -3.14 6.87 -1.76
CA ARG A 14 -2.06 7.70 -2.35
C ARG A 14 -2.28 9.19 -2.10
N TYR A 15 -3.52 9.60 -1.86
CA TYR A 15 -3.93 10.99 -1.64
C TYR A 15 -4.03 11.36 -0.14
N ALA A 16 -3.57 10.48 0.75
CA ALA A 16 -3.51 10.79 2.18
C ALA A 16 -2.56 11.98 2.45
N PRO A 17 -2.86 12.83 3.44
CA PRO A 17 -2.27 14.17 3.59
C PRO A 17 -0.74 14.22 3.63
N ALA A 18 -0.10 13.24 4.26
CA ALA A 18 1.35 13.22 4.45
C ALA A 18 2.13 12.49 3.34
N VAL A 19 1.45 11.87 2.36
CA VAL A 19 2.10 11.04 1.32
C VAL A 19 3.04 11.86 0.44
N GLU A 20 2.63 13.02 -0.02
CA GLU A 20 3.50 13.86 -0.85
C GLU A 20 4.67 14.45 -0.06
N ALA A 21 4.50 14.74 1.23
CA ALA A 21 5.59 15.15 2.11
C ALA A 21 6.61 14.01 2.31
N ALA A 22 6.14 12.76 2.49
CA ALA A 22 7.00 11.58 2.55
C ALA A 22 7.78 11.37 1.24
N ARG A 23 7.11 11.51 0.09
CA ARG A 23 7.73 11.42 -1.22
C ARG A 23 8.84 12.47 -1.40
N ALA A 24 8.56 13.72 -1.04
CA ALA A 24 9.53 14.81 -1.11
C ALA A 24 10.75 14.56 -0.20
N PHE A 25 10.52 14.05 1.02
CA PHE A 25 11.60 13.68 1.93
C PHE A 25 12.49 12.58 1.31
N LEU A 26 11.91 11.48 0.84
CA LEU A 26 12.64 10.37 0.23
C LEU A 26 13.39 10.78 -1.05
N ALA A 27 12.82 11.68 -1.87
CA ALA A 27 13.52 12.21 -3.04
C ALA A 27 14.78 13.01 -2.68
N SER A 28 14.86 13.53 -1.46
CA SER A 28 15.99 14.31 -0.95
C SER A 28 17.02 13.49 -0.16
N ALA A 29 16.70 12.24 0.19
CA ALA A 29 17.49 11.38 1.06
C ALA A 29 17.96 10.12 0.32
N LYS A 30 19.03 9.51 0.81
CA LYS A 30 19.50 8.22 0.32
C LYS A 30 18.83 7.11 1.12
N LEU A 31 17.86 6.43 0.51
CA LEU A 31 17.20 5.26 1.08
C LEU A 31 18.20 4.12 1.27
N THR A 32 18.11 3.39 2.39
CA THR A 32 18.86 2.16 2.67
C THR A 32 17.99 0.92 2.79
N SER A 33 16.81 1.07 3.37
CA SER A 33 15.78 0.02 3.45
C SER A 33 14.41 0.61 3.71
N ALA A 34 13.35 -0.17 3.45
CA ALA A 34 12.00 0.18 3.86
C ALA A 34 11.24 -1.03 4.40
N ALA A 35 10.24 -0.77 5.24
CA ALA A 35 9.31 -1.78 5.75
C ALA A 35 7.88 -1.23 5.70
N ILE A 36 6.95 -2.09 5.28
CA ILE A 36 5.52 -1.81 5.19
C ILE A 36 4.84 -2.71 6.21
N ASN A 37 4.14 -2.14 7.19
CA ASN A 37 3.36 -2.85 8.18
C ASN A 37 1.90 -2.43 8.03
N TRP A 38 1.05 -3.35 7.53
CA TRP A 38 -0.36 -3.08 7.31
C TRP A 38 -1.19 -4.19 7.94
N LYS A 39 -1.62 -3.93 9.17
CA LYS A 39 -2.22 -4.94 10.03
C LYS A 39 -3.51 -4.40 10.64
N GLU A 40 -4.61 -5.10 10.41
CA GLU A 40 -5.93 -4.69 10.86
C GLU A 40 -6.81 -5.90 11.20
N ASP A 41 -7.96 -5.67 11.78
CA ASP A 41 -8.94 -6.71 12.08
C ASP A 41 -10.03 -6.76 11.00
N VAL A 42 -10.01 -7.82 10.19
CA VAL A 42 -11.00 -8.04 9.13
C VAL A 42 -12.44 -8.06 9.66
N ARG A 43 -12.65 -8.54 10.88
CA ARG A 43 -13.99 -8.62 11.51
C ARG A 43 -14.56 -7.23 11.81
N ARG A 44 -13.68 -6.25 12.04
CA ARG A 44 -14.05 -4.85 12.27
C ARG A 44 -14.30 -4.09 10.96
N TRP A 45 -13.44 -4.30 9.96
CA TRP A 45 -13.44 -3.48 8.75
C TRP A 45 -14.26 -4.08 7.61
N HIS A 46 -14.39 -5.41 7.58
CA HIS A 46 -15.13 -6.15 6.54
C HIS A 46 -16.16 -7.12 7.12
N PRO A 47 -17.05 -6.67 8.04
CA PRO A 47 -18.03 -7.56 8.65
C PRO A 47 -18.98 -8.12 7.58
N ASN A 48 -19.19 -9.45 7.60
CA ASN A 48 -20.10 -10.16 6.70
C ASN A 48 -19.76 -10.08 5.20
N GLN A 49 -18.54 -9.78 4.84
CA GLN A 49 -18.08 -9.74 3.44
C GLN A 49 -17.40 -11.06 3.07
N GLU A 50 -18.17 -12.13 2.88
CA GLU A 50 -17.63 -13.47 2.55
C GLU A 50 -16.90 -13.53 1.21
N TRP A 51 -17.30 -12.70 0.24
CA TRP A 51 -16.70 -12.65 -1.10
C TRP A 51 -15.19 -12.41 -1.11
N ILE A 52 -14.65 -11.75 -0.07
CA ILE A 52 -13.20 -11.46 0.02
C ILE A 52 -12.35 -12.73 0.19
N TRP A 53 -12.98 -13.83 0.65
CA TRP A 53 -12.36 -15.13 0.90
C TRP A 53 -12.52 -16.11 -0.25
N GLU A 54 -13.36 -15.80 -1.22
CA GLU A 54 -13.68 -16.67 -2.36
C GLU A 54 -12.62 -16.58 -3.47
N PRO A 55 -12.61 -17.51 -4.45
CA PRO A 55 -11.74 -17.40 -5.62
C PRO A 55 -11.97 -16.08 -6.36
N GLY A 56 -10.89 -15.29 -6.53
CA GLY A 56 -10.94 -13.95 -7.09
C GLY A 56 -11.01 -12.83 -6.04
N GLY A 57 -11.26 -13.16 -4.77
CA GLY A 57 -11.07 -12.24 -3.65
C GLY A 57 -9.59 -12.03 -3.35
N PHE A 58 -9.24 -10.86 -2.78
CA PHE A 58 -7.86 -10.49 -2.49
C PHE A 58 -7.39 -10.92 -1.10
N GLY A 59 -8.32 -11.28 -0.18
CA GLY A 59 -7.96 -11.53 1.21
C GLY A 59 -7.22 -10.33 1.80
N VAL A 60 -6.15 -10.57 2.54
CA VAL A 60 -5.35 -9.53 3.19
C VAL A 60 -4.76 -8.49 2.23
N PHE A 61 -4.73 -8.77 0.93
CA PHE A 61 -4.33 -7.77 -0.07
C PHE A 61 -5.43 -6.75 -0.39
N ASP A 62 -6.66 -6.93 0.08
CA ASP A 62 -7.71 -5.92 -0.06
C ASP A 62 -7.30 -4.60 0.66
N PRO A 63 -6.94 -4.59 1.96
CA PRO A 63 -6.29 -3.43 2.56
C PRO A 63 -4.82 -3.28 2.15
N GLY A 64 -4.11 -4.36 1.85
CA GLY A 64 -2.69 -4.35 1.49
C GLY A 64 -2.40 -3.59 0.20
N ILE A 65 -3.35 -3.54 -0.75
CA ILE A 65 -3.18 -2.77 -2.00
C ILE A 65 -3.14 -1.25 -1.73
N ASN A 66 -3.76 -0.79 -0.64
CA ASN A 66 -3.68 0.61 -0.21
C ASN A 66 -2.24 0.96 0.20
N ALA A 67 -1.59 0.10 0.99
CA ALA A 67 -0.16 0.25 1.32
C ALA A 67 0.72 0.22 0.06
N LEU A 68 0.47 -0.72 -0.86
CA LEU A 68 1.20 -0.81 -2.14
C LEU A 68 0.99 0.44 -2.99
N SER A 69 -0.20 1.03 -2.98
CA SER A 69 -0.50 2.25 -3.72
C SER A 69 0.33 3.45 -3.24
N ILE A 70 0.56 3.55 -1.93
CA ILE A 70 1.46 4.54 -1.35
C ILE A 70 2.92 4.17 -1.65
N ALA A 71 3.33 2.93 -1.35
CA ALA A 71 4.71 2.48 -1.49
C ALA A 71 5.24 2.65 -2.92
N THR A 72 4.47 2.25 -3.94
CA THR A 72 4.85 2.41 -5.35
C THR A 72 4.92 3.87 -5.80
N HIS A 73 4.29 4.78 -5.07
CA HIS A 73 4.32 6.21 -5.35
C HIS A 73 5.52 6.93 -4.70
N ILE A 74 5.97 6.46 -3.52
CA ILE A 74 7.00 7.15 -2.75
C ILE A 74 8.37 6.47 -2.79
N LEU A 75 8.42 5.14 -3.01
CA LEU A 75 9.67 4.36 -3.08
C LEU A 75 10.16 4.21 -4.53
N PRO A 76 11.45 3.91 -4.74
CA PRO A 76 11.94 3.50 -6.06
C PRO A 76 11.22 2.25 -6.58
N PRO A 77 11.17 2.02 -7.90
CA PRO A 77 10.62 0.80 -8.47
C PRO A 77 11.19 -0.44 -7.77
N MET A 78 10.32 -1.37 -7.40
CA MET A 78 10.67 -2.56 -6.64
C MET A 78 10.06 -3.82 -7.26
N PHE A 79 10.65 -4.98 -6.95
CA PHE A 79 10.25 -6.29 -7.48
C PHE A 79 10.19 -7.29 -6.35
N ILE A 80 9.20 -8.18 -6.36
CA ILE A 80 9.08 -9.27 -5.39
C ILE A 80 10.22 -10.25 -5.59
N THR A 81 10.89 -10.61 -4.49
CA THR A 81 11.93 -11.65 -4.46
C THR A 81 11.45 -12.92 -3.76
N SER A 82 10.52 -12.79 -2.82
CA SER A 82 9.81 -13.90 -2.19
C SER A 82 8.49 -13.41 -1.60
N ALA A 83 7.52 -14.31 -1.49
CA ALA A 83 6.29 -14.09 -0.76
C ALA A 83 5.87 -15.38 -0.03
N GLU A 84 5.36 -15.25 1.18
CA GLU A 84 4.67 -16.29 1.93
C GLU A 84 3.25 -15.81 2.21
N LEU A 85 2.27 -16.64 1.88
CA LEU A 85 0.85 -16.31 1.96
C LEU A 85 0.16 -17.34 2.84
N ASP A 86 -0.43 -16.92 3.94
CA ASP A 86 -1.12 -17.77 4.89
C ASP A 86 -2.61 -17.80 4.59
N PHE A 87 -3.10 -18.96 4.19
CA PHE A 87 -4.50 -19.18 3.84
C PHE A 87 -5.20 -19.93 4.96
N PRO A 88 -6.31 -19.42 5.49
CA PRO A 88 -7.15 -20.21 6.38
C PRO A 88 -7.65 -21.47 5.68
N GLU A 89 -7.79 -22.54 6.44
CA GLU A 89 -8.38 -23.77 5.93
C GLU A 89 -9.74 -23.50 5.28
N ASN A 90 -10.00 -24.05 4.11
CA ASN A 90 -11.22 -23.86 3.32
C ASN A 90 -11.48 -22.43 2.80
N ARG A 91 -10.45 -21.57 2.74
CA ARG A 91 -10.52 -20.23 2.11
C ARG A 91 -9.62 -20.17 0.87
N ALA A 92 -10.01 -19.36 -0.11
CA ALA A 92 -9.27 -19.20 -1.35
C ALA A 92 -8.38 -17.94 -1.39
N ALA A 93 -8.47 -17.10 -0.36
CA ALA A 93 -7.68 -15.88 -0.22
C ALA A 93 -6.90 -15.84 1.10
N PRO A 94 -5.70 -15.24 1.15
CA PRO A 94 -4.84 -15.25 2.32
C PRO A 94 -5.33 -14.29 3.41
N VAL A 95 -5.09 -14.66 4.67
CA VAL A 95 -5.37 -13.86 5.87
C VAL A 95 -4.15 -13.08 6.34
N ALA A 96 -2.95 -13.54 5.99
CA ALA A 96 -1.69 -12.86 6.25
C ALA A 96 -0.73 -13.05 5.06
N ALA A 97 0.22 -12.13 4.91
CA ALA A 97 1.26 -12.22 3.91
C ALA A 97 2.55 -11.58 4.40
N HIS A 98 3.67 -12.25 4.12
CA HIS A 98 5.01 -11.71 4.25
C HIS A 98 5.65 -11.63 2.87
N VAL A 99 5.99 -10.42 2.42
CA VAL A 99 6.53 -10.20 1.08
C VAL A 99 7.86 -9.46 1.17
N ALA A 100 8.88 -10.02 0.52
CA ALA A 100 10.17 -9.37 0.36
C ALA A 100 10.32 -8.83 -1.06
N PHE A 101 10.83 -7.60 -1.14
CA PHE A 101 11.11 -6.92 -2.40
C PHE A 101 12.58 -6.48 -2.46
N ARG A 102 13.05 -6.22 -3.65
CA ARG A 102 14.25 -5.44 -3.93
C ARG A 102 13.89 -4.26 -4.83
N THR A 103 14.46 -3.11 -4.52
CA THR A 103 14.36 -1.96 -5.43
C THR A 103 15.25 -2.15 -6.67
N SER A 104 15.06 -1.32 -7.68
CA SER A 104 15.94 -1.26 -8.86
C SER A 104 17.41 -1.02 -8.53
N THR A 105 17.70 -0.49 -7.33
CA THR A 105 19.07 -0.31 -6.79
C THR A 105 19.44 -1.37 -5.77
N SER A 106 18.72 -2.50 -5.73
CA SER A 106 18.96 -3.66 -4.86
C SER A 106 18.74 -3.42 -3.36
N LEU A 107 18.06 -2.35 -2.96
CA LEU A 107 17.75 -2.10 -1.55
C LEU A 107 16.62 -3.02 -1.08
N PRO A 108 16.67 -3.54 0.16
CA PRO A 108 15.62 -4.39 0.71
C PRO A 108 14.38 -3.58 1.08
N VAL A 109 13.21 -4.13 0.73
CA VAL A 109 11.92 -3.67 1.20
C VAL A 109 11.14 -4.90 1.69
N THR A 110 10.51 -4.82 2.84
CA THR A 110 9.67 -5.87 3.40
C THR A 110 8.23 -5.39 3.56
N MET A 111 7.28 -6.32 3.47
CA MET A 111 5.87 -6.03 3.70
C MET A 111 5.26 -7.12 4.56
N GLU A 112 4.65 -6.71 5.66
CA GLU A 112 3.91 -7.53 6.59
C GLU A 112 2.43 -7.14 6.53
N LEU A 113 1.59 -8.07 6.11
CA LEU A 113 0.14 -7.94 6.10
C LEU A 113 -0.45 -8.92 7.10
N ASP A 114 -1.39 -8.45 7.92
CA ASP A 114 -2.11 -9.31 8.86
C ASP A 114 -3.56 -8.80 9.02
N TRP A 115 -4.49 -9.68 8.76
CA TRP A 115 -5.92 -9.37 8.87
C TRP A 115 -6.57 -9.87 10.16
N LEU A 116 -5.78 -10.45 11.05
CA LEU A 116 -6.21 -10.91 12.37
C LEU A 116 -5.70 -10.04 13.52
N GLN A 117 -5.12 -8.88 13.20
CA GLN A 117 -4.57 -7.96 14.19
C GLN A 117 -5.65 -7.45 15.13
N THR A 118 -5.63 -7.89 16.38
CA THR A 118 -6.49 -7.38 17.45
C THR A 118 -5.79 -6.24 18.21
N GLY A 119 -6.57 -5.32 18.76
CA GLY A 119 -6.03 -4.15 19.47
C GLY A 119 -5.65 -3.01 18.54
N PRO A 120 -4.56 -2.26 18.80
CA PRO A 120 -4.13 -1.18 17.92
C PRO A 120 -3.79 -1.69 16.53
N GLN A 121 -4.31 -1.02 15.51
CA GLN A 121 -4.04 -1.33 14.11
C GLN A 121 -2.73 -0.66 13.66
N SER A 122 -2.07 -1.20 12.63
CA SER A 122 -0.85 -0.63 12.04
C SER A 122 -1.07 -0.39 10.57
N TRP A 123 -0.91 0.85 10.14
CA TRP A 123 -0.95 1.26 8.73
C TRP A 123 0.24 2.16 8.47
N ASP A 124 1.45 1.54 8.45
CA ASP A 124 2.72 2.26 8.54
C ASP A 124 3.67 1.86 7.40
N ILE A 125 4.39 2.86 6.88
CA ILE A 125 5.54 2.68 6.01
C ILE A 125 6.74 3.34 6.68
N LEU A 126 7.77 2.53 6.92
CA LEU A 126 9.03 2.96 7.53
C LEU A 126 10.12 2.99 6.47
N ALA A 127 11.02 3.96 6.54
CA ALA A 127 12.19 4.02 5.67
C ALA A 127 13.42 4.46 6.45
N GLU A 128 14.50 3.69 6.32
CA GLU A 128 15.80 4.07 6.84
C GLU A 128 16.57 4.85 5.78
N THR A 129 17.07 6.03 6.15
CA THR A 129 17.78 6.92 5.21
C THR A 129 19.01 7.54 5.85
N ASP A 130 19.87 8.15 5.04
CA ASP A 130 21.01 8.94 5.50
C ASP A 130 20.62 10.26 6.21
N LYS A 131 19.32 10.65 6.14
CA LYS A 131 18.76 11.84 6.80
C LYS A 131 17.86 11.52 7.99
N GLY A 132 17.89 10.27 8.47
CA GLY A 132 17.10 9.80 9.59
C GLY A 132 16.04 8.76 9.20
N LYS A 133 15.40 8.24 10.22
CA LYS A 133 14.33 7.25 10.09
C LYS A 133 13.00 7.93 9.84
N MET A 134 12.43 7.71 8.67
CA MET A 134 11.10 8.16 8.30
C MET A 134 10.04 7.14 8.77
N VAL A 135 8.95 7.65 9.33
CA VAL A 135 7.73 6.88 9.64
C VAL A 135 6.54 7.62 9.06
N LEU A 136 5.91 7.03 8.06
CA LEU A 136 4.62 7.45 7.52
C LEU A 136 3.57 6.53 8.12
N SER A 137 2.69 7.05 8.97
CA SER A 137 1.75 6.27 9.78
C SER A 137 0.30 6.70 9.58
N GLY A 138 -0.62 5.87 10.12
CA GLY A 138 -2.06 6.12 10.04
C GLY A 138 -2.57 6.15 8.60
N GLY A 139 -2.09 5.22 7.75
CA GLY A 139 -2.50 5.15 6.34
C GLY A 139 -2.00 6.31 5.48
N GLY A 140 -0.98 7.04 5.93
CA GLY A 140 -0.46 8.21 5.22
C GLY A 140 -0.92 9.56 5.79
N ALA A 141 -1.61 9.56 6.94
CA ALA A 141 -2.08 10.80 7.56
C ALA A 141 -0.94 11.57 8.28
N LYS A 142 0.06 10.85 8.79
CA LYS A 142 1.10 11.42 9.65
C LYS A 142 2.49 11.03 9.18
N LEU A 143 3.40 12.01 9.15
CA LEU A 143 4.81 11.82 8.83
C LEU A 143 5.69 12.28 9.99
N ALA A 144 6.62 11.43 10.41
CA ALA A 144 7.65 11.75 11.37
C ALA A 144 9.06 11.37 10.84
N VAL A 145 10.09 12.10 11.24
CA VAL A 145 11.50 11.78 10.99
C VAL A 145 12.24 11.81 12.32
N ASP A 146 12.93 10.73 12.66
CA ASP A 146 13.60 10.53 13.96
C ASP A 146 12.69 10.84 15.16
N GLY A 147 11.39 10.41 15.04
CA GLY A 147 10.38 10.65 16.07
C GLY A 147 9.80 12.07 16.10
N LYS A 148 10.36 13.01 15.35
CA LYS A 148 9.81 14.36 15.24
C LYS A 148 8.72 14.40 14.16
N VAL A 149 7.51 14.74 14.57
CA VAL A 149 6.37 14.93 13.64
C VAL A 149 6.61 16.16 12.78
N ILE A 150 6.55 15.98 11.46
CA ILE A 150 6.71 17.04 10.46
C ILE A 150 5.44 17.28 9.66
N HIS A 151 4.50 16.34 9.70
CA HIS A 151 3.18 16.47 9.09
C HIS A 151 2.18 15.64 9.88
N ASP A 152 1.04 16.21 10.26
CA ASP A 152 -0.05 15.54 11.00
C ASP A 152 -1.34 16.32 10.70
N GLU A 153 -2.09 15.88 9.71
CA GLU A 153 -3.33 16.52 9.29
C GLU A 153 -4.50 15.52 9.32
N PRO A 154 -5.72 15.99 9.48
CA PRO A 154 -6.90 15.15 9.38
C PRO A 154 -6.97 14.42 8.05
N GLU A 155 -7.54 13.23 8.05
CA GLU A 155 -7.75 12.43 6.85
C GLU A 155 -8.48 13.25 5.76
N ALA A 156 -7.94 13.24 4.55
CA ALA A 156 -8.45 13.98 3.41
C ALA A 156 -8.28 13.24 2.07
N GLU A 157 -8.15 11.91 2.09
CA GLU A 157 -7.91 11.08 0.91
C GLU A 157 -8.94 11.33 -0.20
N TYR A 158 -10.22 11.19 0.13
CA TYR A 158 -11.29 11.31 -0.86
C TYR A 158 -11.47 12.72 -1.41
N PRO A 159 -11.42 13.80 -0.62
CA PRO A 159 -11.40 15.16 -1.16
C PRO A 159 -10.29 15.39 -2.17
N MET A 160 -9.08 14.92 -1.91
CA MET A 160 -7.93 15.05 -2.81
C MET A 160 -8.07 14.17 -4.05
N LEU A 161 -8.55 12.93 -3.89
CA LEU A 161 -8.88 12.01 -4.98
C LEU A 161 -9.89 12.66 -5.95
N TYR A 162 -10.99 13.20 -5.43
CA TYR A 162 -12.02 13.83 -6.25
C TYR A 162 -11.52 15.09 -6.96
N LYS A 163 -10.64 15.86 -6.33
CA LYS A 163 -9.96 16.99 -6.97
C LYS A 163 -9.16 16.51 -8.19
N ARG A 164 -8.40 15.43 -8.03
CA ARG A 164 -7.64 14.82 -9.13
C ARG A 164 -8.56 14.29 -10.24
N PHE A 165 -9.63 13.62 -9.87
CA PHE A 165 -10.61 13.12 -10.83
C PHE A 165 -11.24 14.24 -11.66
N ALA A 166 -11.65 15.34 -11.02
CA ALA A 166 -12.20 16.51 -11.72
C ALA A 166 -11.18 17.10 -12.71
N GLU A 167 -9.90 17.14 -12.38
CA GLU A 167 -8.83 17.56 -13.29
C GLU A 167 -8.72 16.64 -14.50
N ILE A 168 -8.69 15.33 -14.29
CA ILE A 168 -8.64 14.30 -15.33
C ILE A 168 -9.81 14.47 -16.32
N VAL A 169 -11.03 14.63 -15.80
CA VAL A 169 -12.22 14.86 -16.63
C VAL A 169 -12.10 16.14 -17.42
N ARG A 170 -11.68 17.25 -16.78
CA ARG A 170 -11.53 18.57 -17.42
C ARG A 170 -10.50 18.57 -18.53
N THR A 171 -9.42 17.80 -18.37
CA THR A 171 -8.30 17.76 -19.36
C THR A 171 -8.46 16.66 -20.39
N GLY A 172 -9.45 15.75 -20.24
CA GLY A 172 -9.64 14.60 -21.13
C GLY A 172 -8.46 13.61 -21.10
N THR A 173 -7.70 13.59 -19.99
CA THR A 173 -6.56 12.67 -19.81
C THR A 173 -6.99 11.41 -19.07
N SER A 174 -6.14 10.40 -19.04
CA SER A 174 -6.28 9.22 -18.19
C SER A 174 -5.10 9.13 -17.22
N ASP A 175 -5.34 8.57 -16.04
CA ASP A 175 -4.34 8.32 -15.02
C ASP A 175 -4.51 6.88 -14.53
N VAL A 176 -3.73 5.96 -15.11
CA VAL A 176 -3.86 4.51 -14.90
C VAL A 176 -2.50 3.96 -14.52
N ASP A 177 -2.25 3.86 -13.21
CA ASP A 177 -1.10 3.17 -12.67
C ASP A 177 -1.52 1.77 -12.20
N LEU A 178 -0.94 0.74 -12.78
CA LEU A 178 -1.24 -0.67 -12.46
C LEU A 178 -0.21 -1.28 -11.50
N ALA A 179 0.83 -0.55 -11.08
CA ALA A 179 1.90 -1.10 -10.26
C ALA A 179 1.40 -1.73 -8.93
N PRO A 180 0.46 -1.12 -8.19
CA PRO A 180 -0.06 -1.75 -6.97
C PRO A 180 -0.73 -3.10 -7.24
N LEU A 181 -1.56 -3.18 -8.27
CA LEU A 181 -2.26 -4.40 -8.66
C LEU A 181 -1.29 -5.46 -9.20
N GLN A 182 -0.26 -5.06 -9.92
CA GLN A 182 0.77 -5.97 -10.41
C GLN A 182 1.50 -6.64 -9.24
N HIS A 183 1.85 -5.91 -8.18
CA HIS A 183 2.47 -6.51 -6.99
C HIS A 183 1.56 -7.50 -6.27
N VAL A 184 0.26 -7.26 -6.23
CA VAL A 184 -0.71 -8.23 -5.71
C VAL A 184 -0.70 -9.49 -6.58
N ALA A 185 -0.79 -9.34 -7.89
CA ALA A 185 -0.76 -10.48 -8.82
C ALA A 185 0.56 -11.27 -8.72
N ASP A 186 1.70 -10.57 -8.68
CA ASP A 186 3.02 -11.18 -8.52
C ASP A 186 3.12 -11.96 -7.19
N ALA A 187 2.58 -11.42 -6.09
CA ALA A 187 2.56 -12.11 -4.80
C ALA A 187 1.76 -13.41 -4.86
N PHE A 188 0.59 -13.43 -5.50
CA PHE A 188 -0.19 -14.65 -5.70
C PHE A 188 0.49 -15.66 -6.63
N MET A 189 1.19 -15.18 -7.66
CA MET A 189 1.86 -16.05 -8.64
C MET A 189 3.17 -16.64 -8.14
N LEU A 190 3.94 -15.88 -7.37
CA LEU A 190 5.28 -16.26 -6.91
C LEU A 190 5.29 -16.77 -5.47
N GLY A 191 4.25 -16.46 -4.70
CA GLY A 191 4.18 -16.72 -3.28
C GLY A 191 3.99 -18.20 -2.94
N LYS A 192 4.69 -18.63 -1.89
CA LYS A 192 4.45 -19.92 -1.25
C LYS A 192 3.14 -19.84 -0.47
N ARG A 193 2.23 -20.75 -0.77
CA ARG A 193 0.99 -20.91 -0.03
C ARG A 193 1.21 -21.78 1.21
N ASN A 194 0.90 -21.26 2.37
CA ASN A 194 0.79 -22.01 3.62
C ASN A 194 -0.70 -22.14 3.99
N VAL A 195 -1.11 -23.25 4.56
CA VAL A 195 -2.46 -23.46 5.10
C VAL A 195 -2.38 -23.34 6.62
N VAL A 196 -3.22 -22.48 7.23
CA VAL A 196 -3.23 -22.17 8.66
C VAL A 196 -4.64 -22.30 9.25
#